data_c837bbf10f84928e283924df55c34c7e
#
_entry.id   c837bbf10f84928e283924df55c34c7e
#
_cell.length_a   1.000
_cell.length_b   1.000
_cell.length_c   1.000
_cell.angle_alpha   90.00
_cell.angle_beta   90.00
_cell.angle_gamma   90.00
#
_symmetry.space_group_name_H-M   'P 1'
#
loop_
_entity.id
_entity.type
_entity.pdbx_description
1 polymer ?
#
loop_
_entity_poly.entity_id
_entity_poly.type
_entity_poly.pdbx_seq_one_letter_code
_entity_poly.pdbx_strand_id
1 'polypeptide(L)'
;LHPKDILVIPVSKDGQDEVILTVPSKDVGTSLKGQVTLNAPRTQSIKPGMPVYRRRNEELLTHIEKNILNGVIKYPVTGDITLKVGEPLMLQLFCREERVFVEGPVIECSEKRPVTKEDILRQMHKTGNVPFTLTSFEVNLDEGCFLPMSALKRIRQDGFALLEEKLRICKNRVDNLPEKREYFYEKNLSSKELDNQQNLMNKRYDCPNQAQRELNSEQEERIASVYNIKQAFLYCEDTFFDGICLPWEFFSEKELENVGEKIKIAGKSLYLALPRVFRGNNVLEDKLKKICSLSIWDGIYAYTINEMEFLMQLEGCTTRVIAGASFYHWNSSAIQESNALYDNMTVRELPVELSEEEISDMIKGMDKEQQQTVDFELLIYGRIPVMQSAQCLKKTCGHCNKTSGRLWLEDKKKRKLLVTTHCLDCYNLIWQDKPKSLIGENIKEVSSHIKRHRFDLFELTEAEVSSVKQRYLKWKEQHFTEEQSKDTSDSYWNYGIE
;
A
#
# COMPACT_ATOMS: atom_id res chain seq x y z
N LEU A 1 -31.66 12.95 15.17
CA LEU A 1 -31.98 12.84 13.76
C LEU A 1 -32.03 14.22 13.13
N HIS A 2 -31.54 14.32 11.88
CA HIS A 2 -31.54 15.56 11.12
C HIS A 2 -32.36 15.40 9.84
N PRO A 3 -32.87 16.49 9.25
CA PRO A 3 -33.55 16.45 7.97
C PRO A 3 -32.68 15.73 6.91
N LYS A 4 -33.31 14.90 6.07
CA LYS A 4 -32.68 14.06 5.05
C LYS A 4 -31.85 12.87 5.57
N ASP A 5 -31.79 12.63 6.88
CA ASP A 5 -31.27 11.36 7.39
C ASP A 5 -32.05 10.20 6.77
N ILE A 6 -31.35 9.12 6.45
CA ILE A 6 -31.98 7.89 5.96
C ILE A 6 -31.92 6.84 7.05
N LEU A 7 -33.08 6.34 7.41
CA LEU A 7 -33.25 5.27 8.37
C LEU A 7 -33.66 3.98 7.67
N VAL A 8 -33.25 2.86 8.24
CA VAL A 8 -33.51 1.53 7.70
C VAL A 8 -34.02 0.64 8.82
N ILE A 9 -35.11 -0.07 8.53
CA ILE A 9 -35.72 -1.06 9.42
C ILE A 9 -35.67 -2.39 8.69
N PRO A 10 -34.85 -3.38 9.14
CA PRO A 10 -34.89 -4.73 8.57
C PRO A 10 -36.22 -5.40 8.89
N VAL A 11 -36.94 -5.88 7.88
CA VAL A 11 -38.24 -6.53 8.07
C VAL A 11 -38.21 -8.03 7.83
N SER A 12 -37.16 -8.55 7.19
CA SER A 12 -36.92 -9.98 7.05
C SER A 12 -35.83 -10.45 8.03
N LYS A 13 -35.92 -11.74 8.44
CA LYS A 13 -34.89 -12.36 9.31
C LYS A 13 -33.52 -12.44 8.65
N ASP A 14 -33.50 -12.48 7.33
CA ASP A 14 -32.28 -12.65 6.52
C ASP A 14 -31.67 -11.28 6.12
N GLY A 15 -32.26 -10.17 6.56
CA GLY A 15 -31.80 -8.81 6.26
C GLY A 15 -31.92 -8.39 4.80
N GLN A 16 -32.61 -9.18 3.96
CA GLN A 16 -32.77 -8.89 2.52
C GLN A 16 -33.87 -7.86 2.25
N ASP A 17 -34.92 -7.82 3.09
CA ASP A 17 -36.00 -6.87 2.96
C ASP A 17 -35.85 -5.76 4.02
N GLU A 18 -35.82 -4.53 3.56
CA GLU A 18 -35.64 -3.33 4.40
C GLU A 18 -36.70 -2.28 4.11
N VAL A 19 -37.20 -1.65 5.13
CA VAL A 19 -37.99 -0.42 5.02
C VAL A 19 -37.07 0.77 5.11
N ILE A 20 -37.06 1.61 4.09
CA ILE A 20 -36.26 2.82 4.03
C ILE A 20 -37.17 4.02 4.34
N LEU A 21 -36.78 4.81 5.34
CA LEU A 21 -37.48 6.02 5.74
C LEU A 21 -36.53 7.22 5.61
N THR A 22 -37.02 8.31 5.03
CA THR A 22 -36.28 9.57 4.96
C THR A 22 -36.86 10.55 5.97
N VAL A 23 -36.03 11.19 6.77
CA VAL A 23 -36.46 12.21 7.71
C VAL A 23 -36.85 13.50 6.96
N PRO A 24 -38.09 13.97 7.07
CA PRO A 24 -38.58 15.13 6.33
C PRO A 24 -37.84 16.41 6.73
N SER A 25 -37.78 17.38 5.81
CA SER A 25 -37.13 18.68 6.06
C SER A 25 -37.90 19.59 7.06
N LYS A 26 -39.20 19.32 7.27
CA LYS A 26 -40.07 20.20 8.07
C LYS A 26 -40.43 19.69 9.47
N ASP A 27 -40.20 18.40 9.76
CA ASP A 27 -40.73 17.75 10.97
C ASP A 27 -39.69 17.06 11.86
N VAL A 28 -38.48 17.60 11.95
CA VAL A 28 -37.65 17.31 13.11
C VAL A 28 -38.12 18.21 14.23
N GLY A 29 -39.42 18.08 14.53
CA GLY A 29 -40.04 18.75 15.66
C GLY A 29 -39.40 18.26 16.93
N THR A 30 -39.08 19.18 17.78
CA THR A 30 -38.73 19.04 19.19
C THR A 30 -39.43 17.84 19.79
N SER A 31 -38.70 16.72 19.88
CA SER A 31 -39.19 15.55 20.57
C SER A 31 -39.38 15.88 22.05
N LEU A 32 -40.61 16.00 22.48
CA LEU A 32 -40.96 15.85 23.88
C LEU A 32 -40.57 14.41 24.28
N LYS A 33 -39.47 14.23 25.01
CA LYS A 33 -38.95 12.96 25.56
C LYS A 33 -38.13 12.06 24.61
N GLY A 34 -37.41 12.61 23.64
CA GLY A 34 -36.46 11.79 22.81
C GLY A 34 -37.14 10.88 21.80
N GLN A 35 -38.43 11.08 21.47
CA GLN A 35 -39.16 10.31 20.47
C GLN A 35 -39.38 11.11 19.20
N VAL A 36 -39.19 10.51 18.04
CA VAL A 36 -39.45 11.09 16.72
C VAL A 36 -40.50 10.26 16.02
N THR A 37 -41.55 10.90 15.46
CA THR A 37 -42.58 10.23 14.68
C THR A 37 -42.28 10.42 13.19
N LEU A 38 -42.22 9.31 12.45
CA LEU A 38 -41.99 9.31 11.00
C LEU A 38 -43.10 8.53 10.30
N ASN A 39 -43.49 8.98 9.11
CA ASN A 39 -44.47 8.27 8.28
C ASN A 39 -43.79 7.11 7.57
N ALA A 40 -44.34 5.91 7.72
CA ALA A 40 -43.91 4.70 7.01
C ALA A 40 -44.95 4.29 5.93
N PRO A 41 -44.53 3.64 4.84
CA PRO A 41 -45.45 3.10 3.86
C PRO A 41 -46.40 2.07 4.46
N ARG A 42 -47.70 2.19 4.16
CA ARG A 42 -48.76 1.33 4.74
C ARG A 42 -48.68 -0.15 4.39
N THR A 43 -47.89 -0.49 3.37
CA THR A 43 -47.78 -1.88 2.82
C THR A 43 -46.69 -2.71 3.49
N GLN A 44 -46.01 -2.20 4.48
CA GLN A 44 -44.81 -2.86 5.04
C GLN A 44 -45.02 -3.33 6.48
N SER A 45 -44.53 -4.55 6.78
CA SER A 45 -44.72 -5.24 8.06
C SER A 45 -43.79 -4.72 9.17
N ILE A 46 -43.92 -3.43 9.54
CA ILE A 46 -43.20 -2.87 10.67
C ILE A 46 -43.89 -3.27 11.96
N LYS A 47 -43.16 -3.83 12.92
CA LYS A 47 -43.66 -4.24 14.23
C LYS A 47 -42.96 -3.46 15.35
N PRO A 48 -43.64 -3.24 16.48
CA PRO A 48 -42.98 -2.67 17.64
C PRO A 48 -41.78 -3.48 18.09
N GLY A 49 -40.70 -2.82 18.49
CA GLY A 49 -39.45 -3.47 18.94
C GLY A 49 -38.46 -3.80 17.84
N MET A 50 -38.79 -3.55 16.57
CA MET A 50 -37.79 -3.72 15.49
C MET A 50 -36.67 -2.70 15.62
N PRO A 51 -35.38 -3.11 15.39
CA PRO A 51 -34.27 -2.18 15.40
C PRO A 51 -34.34 -1.19 14.24
N VAL A 52 -33.96 0.05 14.49
CA VAL A 52 -33.88 1.12 13.48
C VAL A 52 -32.44 1.56 13.36
N TYR A 53 -31.89 1.49 12.16
CA TYR A 53 -30.53 1.89 11.88
C TYR A 53 -30.51 3.19 11.06
N ARG A 54 -29.55 4.08 11.35
CA ARG A 54 -29.32 5.25 10.52
C ARG A 54 -28.27 4.91 9.46
N ARG A 55 -28.70 4.78 8.20
CA ARG A 55 -27.83 4.50 7.04
C ARG A 55 -27.11 5.75 6.56
N ARG A 56 -27.78 6.92 6.62
CA ARG A 56 -27.22 8.21 6.22
C ARG A 56 -27.38 9.24 7.32
N ASN A 57 -26.28 9.85 7.69
CA ASN A 57 -26.22 10.98 8.62
C ASN A 57 -25.96 12.26 7.83
N GLU A 58 -27.01 13.02 7.51
CA GLU A 58 -26.91 14.19 6.64
C GLU A 58 -26.12 15.34 7.28
N GLU A 59 -26.22 15.53 8.59
CA GLU A 59 -25.45 16.53 9.32
C GLU A 59 -23.93 16.22 9.21
N LEU A 60 -23.54 14.98 9.44
CA LEU A 60 -22.14 14.55 9.33
C LEU A 60 -21.64 14.72 7.89
N LEU A 61 -22.42 14.32 6.89
CA LEU A 61 -22.03 14.46 5.48
C LEU A 61 -21.89 15.94 5.09
N THR A 62 -22.83 16.79 5.51
CA THR A 62 -22.75 18.24 5.28
C THR A 62 -21.52 18.84 5.97
N HIS A 63 -21.23 18.41 7.20
CA HIS A 63 -20.04 18.85 7.92
C HIS A 63 -18.74 18.45 7.18
N ILE A 64 -18.65 17.19 6.73
CA ILE A 64 -17.50 16.69 5.98
C ILE A 64 -17.36 17.45 4.66
N GLU A 65 -18.45 17.59 3.91
CA GLU A 65 -18.43 18.30 2.64
C GLU A 65 -17.99 19.77 2.80
N LYS A 66 -18.58 20.48 3.75
CA LYS A 66 -18.30 21.89 3.96
C LYS A 66 -16.93 22.16 4.57
N ASN A 67 -16.51 21.38 5.58
CA ASN A 67 -15.34 21.70 6.39
C ASN A 67 -14.10 20.89 6.03
N ILE A 68 -14.26 19.75 5.33
CA ILE A 68 -13.15 18.87 4.95
C ILE A 68 -12.95 18.88 3.43
N LEU A 69 -13.96 18.49 2.64
CA LEU A 69 -13.80 18.37 1.18
C LEU A 69 -13.71 19.74 0.50
N ASN A 70 -14.58 20.67 0.86
CA ASN A 70 -14.59 22.04 0.33
C ASN A 70 -13.90 23.04 1.26
N GLY A 71 -13.43 22.58 2.42
CA GLY A 71 -12.72 23.39 3.40
C GLY A 71 -11.32 23.73 2.90
N VAL A 72 -11.01 25.02 2.76
CA VAL A 72 -9.65 25.47 2.51
C VAL A 72 -8.87 25.43 3.82
N ILE A 73 -7.94 24.47 3.94
CA ILE A 73 -7.02 24.44 5.08
C ILE A 73 -6.05 25.60 4.93
N LYS A 74 -6.12 26.56 5.88
CA LYS A 74 -5.19 27.67 5.94
C LYS A 74 -4.19 27.48 7.06
N TYR A 75 -2.92 27.71 6.75
CA TYR A 75 -1.85 27.67 7.75
C TYR A 75 -1.82 28.98 8.55
N PRO A 76 -1.71 28.95 9.89
CA PRO A 76 -1.56 30.13 10.70
C PRO A 76 -0.20 30.79 10.44
N VAL A 77 -0.23 32.10 10.18
CA VAL A 77 0.93 32.94 9.98
C VAL A 77 0.94 34.03 11.02
N THR A 78 2.09 34.29 11.60
CA THR A 78 2.35 35.47 12.42
C THR A 78 3.35 36.36 11.72
N GLY A 79 3.47 37.61 12.13
CA GLY A 79 4.44 38.50 11.51
C GLY A 79 4.39 39.90 12.07
N ASP A 80 5.27 40.75 11.54
CA ASP A 80 5.34 42.15 11.85
C ASP A 80 5.68 42.98 10.59
N ILE A 81 5.31 44.23 10.64
CA ILE A 81 5.66 45.21 9.63
C ILE A 81 6.20 46.49 10.29
N THR A 82 7.29 47.00 9.75
CA THR A 82 7.96 48.19 10.26
C THR A 82 7.98 49.29 9.22
N LEU A 83 7.46 50.47 9.59
CA LEU A 83 7.43 51.69 8.79
C LEU A 83 8.13 52.82 9.55
N LYS A 84 9.28 53.29 9.04
CA LYS A 84 10.02 54.41 9.58
C LYS A 84 10.34 55.40 8.44
N VAL A 85 10.14 56.68 8.70
CA VAL A 85 10.41 57.74 7.69
C VAL A 85 11.87 57.70 7.24
N GLY A 86 12.10 57.62 5.94
CA GLY A 86 13.42 57.56 5.34
C GLY A 86 14.06 56.16 5.27
N GLU A 87 13.41 55.13 5.88
CA GLU A 87 13.85 53.72 5.83
C GLU A 87 12.96 52.90 4.87
N PRO A 88 13.48 51.83 4.28
CA PRO A 88 12.63 50.88 3.54
C PRO A 88 11.55 50.25 4.41
N LEU A 89 10.36 50.01 3.80
CA LEU A 89 9.29 49.24 4.39
C LEU A 89 9.78 47.79 4.62
N MET A 90 9.68 47.29 5.82
CA MET A 90 10.09 45.92 6.17
C MET A 90 8.89 45.09 6.60
N LEU A 91 8.67 43.94 5.93
CA LEU A 91 7.68 42.94 6.30
C LEU A 91 8.37 41.65 6.68
N GLN A 92 7.98 41.10 7.82
CA GLN A 92 8.42 39.80 8.27
C GLN A 92 7.20 38.87 8.51
N LEU A 93 7.26 37.64 7.97
CA LEU A 93 6.22 36.62 8.18
C LEU A 93 6.85 35.33 8.67
N PHE A 94 6.09 34.64 9.57
CA PHE A 94 6.48 33.36 10.14
C PHE A 94 5.37 32.34 9.95
N CYS A 95 5.74 31.15 9.52
CA CYS A 95 4.84 30.01 9.48
C CYS A 95 5.63 28.74 9.79
N ARG A 96 5.25 28.03 10.84
CA ARG A 96 5.99 26.87 11.36
C ARG A 96 7.43 27.25 11.72
N GLU A 97 8.43 26.63 11.06
CA GLU A 97 9.86 26.88 11.26
C GLU A 97 10.43 27.90 10.24
N GLU A 98 9.60 28.31 9.26
CA GLU A 98 10.02 29.17 8.18
C GLU A 98 9.76 30.65 8.45
N ARG A 99 10.74 31.45 8.08
CA ARG A 99 10.74 32.92 8.21
C ARG A 99 11.10 33.56 6.87
N VAL A 100 10.33 34.58 6.48
CA VAL A 100 10.60 35.38 5.28
C VAL A 100 10.66 36.85 5.64
N PHE A 101 11.51 37.57 4.91
CA PHE A 101 11.68 39.02 4.97
C PHE A 101 11.44 39.59 3.59
N VAL A 102 10.66 40.65 3.53
CA VAL A 102 10.41 41.36 2.28
C VAL A 102 10.64 42.85 2.53
N GLU A 103 11.46 43.44 1.64
CA GLU A 103 11.73 44.85 1.64
C GLU A 103 10.85 45.56 0.61
N GLY A 104 10.24 46.66 1.01
CA GLY A 104 9.41 47.48 0.16
C GLY A 104 10.03 48.87 -0.18
N PRO A 105 9.24 49.78 -0.69
CA PRO A 105 9.73 51.14 -1.00
C PRO A 105 10.13 51.91 0.27
N VAL A 106 10.98 52.91 0.10
CA VAL A 106 11.35 53.84 1.18
C VAL A 106 10.10 54.62 1.61
N ILE A 107 9.91 54.73 2.92
CA ILE A 107 8.77 55.42 3.55
C ILE A 107 8.99 56.94 3.46
N GLU A 108 8.03 57.64 2.90
CA GLU A 108 8.07 59.10 2.80
C GLU A 108 7.34 59.75 3.98
N CYS A 109 7.63 61.03 4.24
CA CYS A 109 6.88 61.83 5.19
C CYS A 109 5.54 62.28 4.57
N SER A 110 4.45 62.16 5.35
CA SER A 110 3.11 62.53 4.88
C SER A 110 2.91 64.01 4.82
N GLU A 111 2.49 64.53 3.65
CA GLU A 111 2.12 65.92 3.48
C GLU A 111 0.64 66.22 3.86
N LYS A 112 -0.24 65.21 3.74
CA LYS A 112 -1.71 65.37 3.92
C LYS A 112 -2.37 64.42 4.88
N ARG A 113 -2.14 63.08 4.68
CA ARG A 113 -2.75 62.06 5.48
C ARG A 113 -1.75 60.91 5.74
N PRO A 114 -1.28 60.75 6.97
CA PRO A 114 -0.42 59.62 7.32
C PRO A 114 -1.20 58.31 7.27
N VAL A 115 -0.50 57.21 7.04
CA VAL A 115 -1.05 55.85 7.11
C VAL A 115 -1.32 55.52 8.56
N THR A 116 -2.45 54.85 8.85
CA THR A 116 -2.79 54.43 10.22
C THR A 116 -2.55 52.94 10.44
N LYS A 117 -2.37 52.52 11.69
CA LYS A 117 -2.22 51.15 12.09
C LYS A 117 -3.40 50.26 11.63
N GLU A 118 -4.62 50.83 11.72
CA GLU A 118 -5.84 50.19 11.25
C GLU A 118 -5.85 49.96 9.73
N ASP A 119 -5.36 50.92 8.95
CA ASP A 119 -5.28 50.75 7.50
C ASP A 119 -4.31 49.65 7.12
N ILE A 120 -3.16 49.54 7.80
CA ILE A 120 -2.16 48.50 7.61
C ILE A 120 -2.78 47.15 7.93
N LEU A 121 -3.33 46.97 9.15
CA LEU A 121 -3.94 45.73 9.61
C LEU A 121 -5.03 45.25 8.65
N ARG A 122 -5.91 46.19 8.23
CA ARG A 122 -7.00 45.88 7.29
C ARG A 122 -6.48 45.34 5.94
N GLN A 123 -5.34 45.83 5.47
CA GLN A 123 -4.74 45.37 4.24
C GLN A 123 -3.99 44.03 4.42
N MET A 124 -3.29 43.85 5.53
CA MET A 124 -2.54 42.63 5.79
C MET A 124 -3.47 41.42 6.04
N HIS A 125 -4.61 41.61 6.66
CA HIS A 125 -5.60 40.54 6.86
C HIS A 125 -6.34 40.09 5.59
N LYS A 126 -6.21 40.79 4.45
CA LYS A 126 -6.81 40.39 3.17
C LYS A 126 -6.00 39.28 2.50
N THR A 127 -6.01 38.07 3.07
CA THR A 127 -5.21 36.95 2.55
C THR A 127 -5.74 36.33 1.25
N GLY A 128 -7.03 36.56 0.88
CA GLY A 128 -7.59 36.06 -0.40
C GLY A 128 -7.52 34.53 -0.52
N ASN A 129 -7.05 34.07 -1.69
CA ASN A 129 -6.96 32.63 -2.01
C ASN A 129 -5.64 31.97 -1.59
N VAL A 130 -4.73 32.70 -0.90
CA VAL A 130 -3.51 32.05 -0.40
C VAL A 130 -3.81 31.07 0.74
N PRO A 131 -3.01 29.99 0.90
CA PRO A 131 -3.25 28.97 1.89
C PRO A 131 -2.87 29.41 3.32
N PHE A 132 -2.95 30.69 3.62
CA PHE A 132 -2.53 31.30 4.87
C PHE A 132 -3.65 32.08 5.55
N THR A 133 -3.63 32.10 6.89
CA THR A 133 -4.42 33.02 7.68
C THR A 133 -3.53 33.73 8.70
N LEU A 134 -3.62 35.06 8.76
CA LEU A 134 -2.85 35.88 9.68
C LEU A 134 -3.50 35.82 11.06
N THR A 135 -2.81 35.21 12.05
CA THR A 135 -3.34 34.99 13.39
C THR A 135 -2.85 36.04 14.40
N SER A 136 -1.62 36.51 14.25
CA SER A 136 -1.04 37.60 15.03
C SER A 136 -0.17 38.46 14.13
N PHE A 137 -0.32 39.78 14.24
CA PHE A 137 0.43 40.70 13.41
C PHE A 137 0.73 42.01 14.16
N GLU A 138 1.99 42.36 14.25
CA GLU A 138 2.45 43.58 14.92
C GLU A 138 2.74 44.68 13.89
N VAL A 139 2.42 45.89 14.23
CA VAL A 139 2.67 47.06 13.39
C VAL A 139 3.52 48.06 14.15
N ASN A 140 4.75 48.24 13.71
CA ASN A 140 5.71 49.23 14.18
C ASN A 140 5.67 50.44 13.22
N LEU A 141 5.00 51.49 13.64
CA LEU A 141 4.71 52.66 12.77
C LEU A 141 5.19 53.96 13.44
N ASP A 142 6.08 54.67 12.79
CA ASP A 142 6.44 56.04 13.21
C ASP A 142 5.36 57.05 12.82
N GLU A 143 5.30 58.17 13.55
CA GLU A 143 4.37 59.24 13.27
C GLU A 143 4.70 59.90 11.92
N GLY A 144 3.66 60.29 11.17
CA GLY A 144 3.82 61.00 9.91
C GLY A 144 4.24 60.14 8.70
N CYS A 145 4.26 58.82 8.78
CA CYS A 145 4.56 57.96 7.64
C CYS A 145 3.51 58.04 6.54
N PHE A 146 3.96 58.09 5.29
CA PHE A 146 3.13 57.96 4.11
C PHE A 146 3.52 56.70 3.31
N LEU A 147 2.53 55.90 2.93
CA LEU A 147 2.72 54.76 2.03
C LEU A 147 1.47 54.54 1.18
N PRO A 148 1.61 54.45 -0.17
CA PRO A 148 0.50 54.09 -1.03
C PRO A 148 -0.09 52.71 -0.67
N MET A 149 -1.43 52.61 -0.66
CA MET A 149 -2.12 51.34 -0.38
C MET A 149 -1.77 50.22 -1.38
N SER A 150 -1.37 50.58 -2.60
CA SER A 150 -0.84 49.66 -3.61
C SER A 150 0.47 49.03 -3.19
N ALA A 151 1.36 49.76 -2.51
CA ALA A 151 2.62 49.26 -2.00
C ALA A 151 2.39 48.24 -0.83
N LEU A 152 1.46 48.55 0.08
CA LEU A 152 1.04 47.58 1.12
C LEU A 152 0.44 46.29 0.55
N LYS A 153 -0.35 46.43 -0.53
CA LYS A 153 -0.91 45.24 -1.22
C LYS A 153 0.22 44.41 -1.84
N ARG A 154 1.18 45.07 -2.50
CA ARG A 154 2.29 44.39 -3.18
C ARG A 154 3.18 43.63 -2.17
N ILE A 155 3.68 44.30 -1.13
CA ILE A 155 4.58 43.67 -0.16
C ILE A 155 3.91 42.50 0.54
N ARG A 156 2.60 42.59 0.82
CA ARG A 156 1.81 41.48 1.33
C ARG A 156 1.81 40.28 0.35
N GLN A 157 1.54 40.52 -0.93
CA GLN A 157 1.51 39.50 -1.98
C GLN A 157 2.88 38.82 -2.12
N ASP A 158 3.93 39.65 -2.17
CA ASP A 158 5.31 39.16 -2.30
C ASP A 158 5.73 38.35 -1.06
N GLY A 159 5.34 38.80 0.14
CA GLY A 159 5.60 38.09 1.39
C GLY A 159 4.94 36.71 1.47
N PHE A 160 3.65 36.63 1.13
CA PHE A 160 2.96 35.35 1.13
C PHE A 160 3.43 34.43 0.00
N ALA A 161 3.79 34.96 -1.17
CA ALA A 161 4.35 34.16 -2.26
C ALA A 161 5.71 33.57 -1.88
N LEU A 162 6.59 34.37 -1.30
CA LEU A 162 7.90 33.90 -0.82
C LEU A 162 7.78 32.86 0.31
N LEU A 163 6.81 33.06 1.21
CA LEU A 163 6.55 32.09 2.29
C LEU A 163 6.01 30.77 1.73
N GLU A 164 5.13 30.82 0.73
CA GLU A 164 4.61 29.63 0.07
C GLU A 164 5.72 28.87 -0.66
N GLU A 165 6.60 29.58 -1.38
CA GLU A 165 7.75 28.97 -2.05
C GLU A 165 8.70 28.27 -1.06
N LYS A 166 9.07 28.94 0.02
CA LYS A 166 9.91 28.35 1.07
C LYS A 166 9.29 27.09 1.67
N LEU A 167 7.99 27.12 2.01
CA LEU A 167 7.30 25.97 2.54
C LEU A 167 7.16 24.82 1.55
N ARG A 168 7.13 25.10 0.24
CA ARG A 168 7.15 24.05 -0.81
C ARG A 168 8.52 23.39 -0.91
N ILE A 169 9.61 24.17 -0.89
CA ILE A 169 10.98 23.64 -0.92
C ILE A 169 11.25 22.74 0.27
N CYS A 170 10.87 23.14 1.49
CA CYS A 170 11.04 22.32 2.69
C CYS A 170 10.23 21.01 2.69
N LYS A 171 9.21 20.91 1.84
CA LYS A 171 8.41 19.66 1.68
C LYS A 171 8.88 18.75 0.56
N ASN A 172 9.69 19.23 -0.36
CA ASN A 172 10.30 18.41 -1.38
C ASN A 172 11.40 17.56 -0.72
N ARG A 173 11.03 16.34 -0.32
CA ARG A 173 11.92 15.36 0.31
C ARG A 173 13.13 14.99 -0.54
N VAL A 174 13.13 15.35 -1.83
CA VAL A 174 14.20 15.00 -2.77
C VAL A 174 15.50 15.74 -2.45
N ASP A 175 15.42 17.01 -1.99
CA ASP A 175 16.61 17.80 -1.70
C ASP A 175 17.18 17.62 -0.28
N ASN A 176 16.44 16.91 0.59
CA ASN A 176 16.78 16.65 1.98
C ASN A 176 16.96 15.16 2.30
N LEU A 177 17.15 14.30 1.30
CA LEU A 177 17.64 12.95 1.56
C LEU A 177 19.10 13.10 2.00
N PRO A 178 19.45 12.77 3.24
CA PRO A 178 20.87 12.75 3.63
C PRO A 178 21.59 11.77 2.70
N GLU A 179 22.78 12.15 2.24
CA GLU A 179 23.67 11.30 1.43
C GLU A 179 23.96 9.93 2.06
N LYS A 180 23.56 9.73 3.29
CA LYS A 180 23.56 8.45 4.02
C LYS A 180 22.31 8.34 4.88
N ARG A 181 21.58 7.27 4.69
CA ARG A 181 20.37 6.93 5.44
C ARG A 181 20.69 6.57 6.90
N GLU A 182 20.84 7.57 7.76
CA GLU A 182 20.99 7.38 9.22
C GLU A 182 19.69 7.66 10.02
N TYR A 183 18.52 7.87 9.37
CA TYR A 183 17.46 8.67 10.01
C TYR A 183 16.21 7.98 10.53
N PHE A 184 16.12 6.66 10.57
CA PHE A 184 14.89 6.04 11.12
C PHE A 184 15.00 5.49 12.55
N TYR A 185 16.18 5.44 13.16
CA TYR A 185 16.38 4.75 14.44
C TYR A 185 16.84 5.58 15.65
N GLU A 186 17.13 6.87 15.50
CA GLU A 186 17.76 7.63 16.58
C GLU A 186 16.85 8.07 17.74
N LYS A 187 15.54 7.88 17.70
CA LYS A 187 14.67 8.49 18.72
C LYS A 187 14.41 7.64 19.97
N ASN A 188 14.76 6.36 20.02
CA ASN A 188 14.39 5.51 21.16
C ASN A 188 15.44 4.46 21.62
N LEU A 189 16.67 4.49 21.12
CA LEU A 189 17.68 3.51 21.51
C LEU A 189 18.75 4.10 22.42
N SER A 190 19.17 3.34 23.43
CA SER A 190 20.29 3.69 24.30
C SER A 190 21.63 3.62 23.53
N SER A 191 22.66 4.34 24.01
CA SER A 191 23.99 4.37 23.37
C SER A 191 24.62 2.99 23.14
N LYS A 192 24.29 1.99 23.95
CA LYS A 192 24.75 0.59 23.78
C LYS A 192 24.03 -0.15 22.66
N GLU A 193 22.79 0.22 22.35
CA GLU A 193 22.01 -0.38 21.26
C GLU A 193 22.41 0.24 19.91
N LEU A 194 22.80 1.51 19.89
CA LEU A 194 23.40 2.18 18.73
C LEU A 194 24.74 1.58 18.31
N ASP A 195 25.64 1.30 19.26
CA ASP A 195 26.94 0.67 19.00
C ASP A 195 26.79 -0.76 18.46
N ASN A 196 25.78 -1.50 18.93
CA ASN A 196 25.46 -2.83 18.41
C ASN A 196 24.86 -2.79 16.99
N GLN A 197 24.03 -1.78 16.67
CA GLN A 197 23.47 -1.62 15.33
C GLN A 197 24.50 -1.13 14.32
N GLN A 198 25.38 -0.20 14.67
CA GLN A 198 26.50 0.20 13.81
C GLN A 198 27.49 -0.95 13.57
N ASN A 199 27.71 -1.82 14.55
CA ASN A 199 28.50 -3.03 14.36
C ASN A 199 27.78 -4.10 13.52
N LEU A 200 26.45 -4.14 13.52
CA LEU A 200 25.64 -4.99 12.64
C LEU A 200 25.61 -4.45 11.19
N MET A 201 25.49 -3.13 11.02
CA MET A 201 25.54 -2.49 9.69
C MET A 201 26.95 -2.50 9.06
N ASN A 202 28.00 -2.49 9.86
CA ASN A 202 29.39 -2.58 9.40
C ASN A 202 29.90 -4.02 9.22
N LYS A 203 29.22 -5.01 9.72
CA LYS A 203 29.36 -6.38 9.22
C LYS A 203 28.65 -6.44 7.86
N ARG A 204 29.37 -6.05 6.80
CA ARG A 204 29.08 -6.62 5.47
C ARG A 204 29.01 -8.11 5.72
N TYR A 205 27.83 -8.68 5.49
CA TYR A 205 27.70 -10.13 5.46
C TYR A 205 28.52 -10.59 4.29
N ASP A 206 29.78 -10.95 4.53
CA ASP A 206 30.49 -11.86 3.67
C ASP A 206 29.65 -13.14 3.74
N CYS A 207 28.73 -13.29 2.80
CA CYS A 207 28.10 -14.58 2.54
C CYS A 207 29.26 -15.56 2.35
N PRO A 208 29.44 -16.58 3.21
CA PRO A 208 30.36 -17.64 2.90
C PRO A 208 29.89 -18.17 1.53
N ASN A 209 30.82 -18.23 0.58
CA ASN A 209 30.65 -18.82 -0.73
C ASN A 209 29.79 -20.08 -0.58
N GLN A 210 28.46 -19.94 -0.66
CA GLN A 210 27.63 -21.06 -1.01
C GLN A 210 28.09 -21.41 -2.41
N ALA A 211 28.55 -22.65 -2.57
CA ALA A 211 28.81 -23.20 -3.89
C ALA A 211 27.61 -22.78 -4.73
N GLN A 212 27.83 -21.78 -5.58
CA GLN A 212 26.92 -21.42 -6.62
C GLN A 212 26.65 -22.74 -7.30
N ARG A 213 25.49 -23.37 -7.08
CA ARG A 213 24.91 -24.13 -8.15
C ARG A 213 24.72 -23.07 -9.22
N GLU A 214 25.74 -22.97 -10.12
CA GLU A 214 25.56 -22.34 -11.40
C GLU A 214 24.33 -23.02 -11.98
N LEU A 215 23.16 -22.45 -11.80
CA LEU A 215 22.03 -22.72 -12.66
C LEU A 215 22.63 -22.53 -14.05
N ASN A 216 22.70 -23.59 -14.81
CA ASN A 216 23.06 -23.53 -16.22
C ASN A 216 22.24 -22.38 -16.77
N SER A 217 22.89 -21.31 -17.25
CA SER A 217 22.34 -20.00 -17.54
C SER A 217 21.20 -19.98 -18.58
N GLU A 218 20.74 -21.13 -19.02
CA GLU A 218 19.75 -21.32 -20.07
C GLU A 218 18.50 -22.09 -19.62
N GLN A 219 18.41 -22.61 -18.36
CA GLN A 219 17.28 -23.45 -17.97
C GLN A 219 16.36 -22.74 -16.99
N GLU A 220 15.10 -22.50 -17.41
CA GLU A 220 14.04 -21.94 -16.58
C GLU A 220 13.65 -22.93 -15.48
N GLU A 221 13.52 -22.45 -14.24
CA GLU A 221 13.05 -23.23 -13.09
C GLU A 221 11.51 -23.19 -12.99
N ARG A 222 10.86 -24.35 -12.96
CA ARG A 222 9.41 -24.48 -12.80
C ARG A 222 9.06 -24.77 -11.36
N ILE A 223 8.36 -23.83 -10.71
CA ILE A 223 8.06 -23.86 -9.28
C ILE A 223 6.58 -24.10 -9.06
N ALA A 224 6.23 -25.13 -8.30
CA ALA A 224 4.87 -25.37 -7.85
C ALA A 224 4.63 -24.79 -6.45
N SER A 225 3.67 -23.87 -6.29
CA SER A 225 3.12 -23.53 -4.97
C SER A 225 2.04 -24.54 -4.61
N VAL A 226 2.23 -25.24 -3.51
CA VAL A 226 1.33 -26.30 -3.02
C VAL A 226 0.74 -25.94 -1.67
N TYR A 227 -0.49 -26.36 -1.41
CA TYR A 227 -1.30 -25.84 -0.31
C TYR A 227 -1.76 -26.91 0.68
N ASN A 228 -1.26 -28.12 0.56
CA ASN A 228 -1.49 -29.22 1.51
C ASN A 228 -0.44 -30.30 1.33
N ILE A 229 -0.32 -31.15 2.36
CA ILE A 229 0.66 -32.25 2.41
C ILE A 229 0.51 -33.19 1.22
N LYS A 230 -0.73 -33.52 0.81
CA LYS A 230 -0.98 -34.45 -0.31
C LYS A 230 -0.37 -33.92 -1.60
N GLN A 231 -0.60 -32.64 -1.91
CA GLN A 231 0.02 -32.00 -3.08
C GLN A 231 1.54 -31.97 -2.96
N ALA A 232 2.08 -31.63 -1.78
CA ALA A 232 3.52 -31.56 -1.59
C ALA A 232 4.20 -32.93 -1.86
N PHE A 233 3.63 -34.02 -1.35
CA PHE A 233 4.16 -35.38 -1.60
C PHE A 233 3.97 -35.82 -3.05
N LEU A 234 2.85 -35.49 -3.67
CA LEU A 234 2.59 -35.84 -5.04
C LEU A 234 3.59 -35.17 -6.00
N TYR A 235 3.86 -33.88 -5.80
CA TYR A 235 4.69 -33.10 -6.71
C TYR A 235 6.18 -33.08 -6.33
N CYS A 236 6.58 -33.56 -5.17
CA CYS A 236 7.99 -33.74 -4.86
C CYS A 236 8.65 -34.83 -5.74
N GLU A 237 7.90 -35.85 -6.18
CA GLU A 237 8.38 -36.91 -7.08
C GLU A 237 8.16 -36.60 -8.56
N ASP A 238 7.42 -35.53 -8.87
CA ASP A 238 7.06 -35.14 -10.22
C ASP A 238 8.24 -34.50 -10.97
N THR A 239 8.58 -35.02 -12.14
CA THR A 239 9.73 -34.54 -12.92
C THR A 239 9.49 -33.23 -13.66
N PHE A 240 8.26 -32.74 -13.72
CA PHE A 240 7.93 -31.48 -14.39
C PHE A 240 8.35 -30.27 -13.55
N PHE A 241 8.15 -30.32 -12.23
CA PHE A 241 8.51 -29.22 -11.35
C PHE A 241 9.94 -29.37 -10.83
N ASP A 242 10.70 -28.31 -10.88
CA ASP A 242 12.09 -28.24 -10.42
C ASP A 242 12.17 -27.77 -8.95
N GLY A 243 11.18 -27.01 -8.49
CA GLY A 243 11.06 -26.52 -7.13
C GLY A 243 9.65 -26.55 -6.58
N ILE A 244 9.53 -26.57 -5.25
CA ILE A 244 8.28 -26.55 -4.50
C ILE A 244 8.26 -25.35 -3.55
N CYS A 245 7.19 -24.57 -3.57
CA CYS A 245 6.94 -23.50 -2.63
C CYS A 245 5.84 -23.89 -1.64
N LEU A 246 6.10 -23.72 -0.34
CA LEU A 246 5.18 -23.99 0.75
C LEU A 246 4.71 -22.68 1.39
N PRO A 247 3.47 -22.23 1.14
CA PRO A 247 2.93 -21.05 1.83
C PRO A 247 2.67 -21.37 3.31
N TRP A 248 3.29 -20.58 4.19
CA TRP A 248 3.22 -20.72 5.64
C TRP A 248 1.79 -20.92 6.18
N GLU A 249 0.84 -20.17 5.68
CA GLU A 249 -0.53 -20.15 6.22
C GLU A 249 -1.27 -21.50 6.11
N PHE A 250 -0.76 -22.43 5.32
CA PHE A 250 -1.45 -23.69 5.00
C PHE A 250 -0.83 -24.94 5.65
N PHE A 251 0.28 -24.76 6.36
CA PHE A 251 1.01 -25.84 6.98
C PHE A 251 1.27 -25.56 8.46
N SER A 252 1.30 -26.59 9.29
CA SER A 252 1.86 -26.49 10.65
C SER A 252 3.39 -26.53 10.59
N GLU A 253 4.06 -26.07 11.65
CA GLU A 253 5.53 -26.11 11.76
C GLU A 253 6.09 -27.51 11.51
N LYS A 254 5.48 -28.55 12.12
CA LYS A 254 5.90 -29.96 11.93
C LYS A 254 5.70 -30.46 10.51
N GLU A 255 4.65 -29.99 9.84
CA GLU A 255 4.41 -30.34 8.44
C GLU A 255 5.46 -29.70 7.54
N LEU A 256 5.82 -28.42 7.77
CA LEU A 256 6.87 -27.72 7.01
C LEU A 256 8.22 -28.45 7.15
N GLU A 257 8.60 -28.85 8.38
CA GLU A 257 9.83 -29.60 8.64
C GLU A 257 9.81 -30.95 7.88
N ASN A 258 8.79 -31.78 8.09
CA ASN A 258 8.70 -33.13 7.51
C ASN A 258 8.58 -33.13 5.98
N VAL A 259 7.74 -32.23 5.43
CA VAL A 259 7.55 -32.11 3.98
C VAL A 259 8.82 -31.52 3.34
N GLY A 260 9.43 -30.53 3.99
CA GLY A 260 10.65 -29.90 3.53
C GLY A 260 11.80 -30.89 3.39
N GLU A 261 12.03 -31.75 4.39
CA GLU A 261 13.05 -32.80 4.33
C GLU A 261 12.84 -33.74 3.15
N LYS A 262 11.60 -34.19 2.90
CA LYS A 262 11.29 -35.08 1.77
C LYS A 262 11.53 -34.41 0.43
N ILE A 263 11.17 -33.14 0.27
CA ILE A 263 11.39 -32.37 -0.95
C ILE A 263 12.90 -32.25 -1.22
N LYS A 264 13.70 -32.01 -0.19
CA LYS A 264 15.16 -31.94 -0.30
C LYS A 264 15.78 -33.29 -0.67
N ILE A 265 15.28 -34.39 -0.07
CA ILE A 265 15.72 -35.76 -0.43
C ILE A 265 15.41 -36.08 -1.90
N ALA A 266 14.28 -35.60 -2.42
CA ALA A 266 13.93 -35.71 -3.84
C ALA A 266 14.79 -34.82 -4.77
N GLY A 267 15.73 -34.04 -4.23
CA GLY A 267 16.67 -33.22 -4.99
C GLY A 267 16.06 -31.93 -5.57
N LYS A 268 14.88 -31.51 -5.11
CA LYS A 268 14.21 -30.30 -5.58
C LYS A 268 14.59 -29.07 -4.76
N SER A 269 14.45 -27.89 -5.41
CA SER A 269 14.51 -26.63 -4.71
C SER A 269 13.28 -26.46 -3.79
N LEU A 270 13.52 -25.94 -2.60
CA LEU A 270 12.49 -25.76 -1.58
C LEU A 270 12.37 -24.30 -1.15
N TYR A 271 11.17 -23.77 -1.25
CA TYR A 271 10.86 -22.39 -0.94
C TYR A 271 9.80 -22.28 0.13
N LEU A 272 9.96 -21.33 1.05
CA LEU A 272 8.95 -20.93 2.02
C LEU A 272 8.30 -19.62 1.55
N ALA A 273 6.98 -19.53 1.53
CA ALA A 273 6.30 -18.25 1.36
C ALA A 273 5.79 -17.75 2.69
N LEU A 274 6.19 -16.54 3.09
CA LEU A 274 5.74 -15.88 4.31
C LEU A 274 4.25 -15.48 4.23
N PRO A 275 3.59 -15.22 5.36
CA PRO A 275 2.19 -14.79 5.36
C PRO A 275 2.02 -13.50 4.57
N ARG A 276 1.00 -13.41 3.73
CA ARG A 276 0.73 -12.19 2.94
C ARG A 276 0.34 -10.97 3.77
N VAL A 277 0.01 -11.15 5.04
CA VAL A 277 -0.26 -10.09 6.01
C VAL A 277 0.60 -10.30 7.24
N PHE A 278 1.51 -9.40 7.48
CA PHE A 278 2.43 -9.40 8.62
C PHE A 278 2.16 -8.18 9.51
N ARG A 279 1.73 -8.43 10.77
CA ARG A 279 1.26 -7.36 11.68
C ARG A 279 2.08 -7.22 12.96
N GLY A 280 3.27 -7.79 13.03
CA GLY A 280 4.09 -7.74 14.24
C GLY A 280 3.46 -8.50 15.41
N ASN A 281 2.87 -9.67 15.16
CA ASN A 281 2.35 -10.54 16.19
C ASN A 281 3.50 -11.40 16.76
N ASN A 282 3.89 -11.15 18.00
CA ASN A 282 5.02 -11.84 18.64
C ASN A 282 4.93 -13.37 18.54
N VAL A 283 3.72 -13.95 18.67
CA VAL A 283 3.51 -15.42 18.55
C VAL A 283 3.82 -15.92 17.15
N LEU A 284 3.43 -15.16 16.13
CA LEU A 284 3.74 -15.48 14.74
C LEU A 284 5.23 -15.29 14.47
N GLU A 285 5.82 -14.21 14.92
CA GLU A 285 7.25 -13.92 14.74
C GLU A 285 8.14 -15.00 15.34
N ASP A 286 7.86 -15.45 16.56
CA ASP A 286 8.64 -16.52 17.21
C ASP A 286 8.59 -17.84 16.45
N LYS A 287 7.42 -18.17 15.87
CA LYS A 287 7.27 -19.34 15.02
C LYS A 287 8.01 -19.20 13.70
N LEU A 288 7.91 -18.05 13.06
CA LEU A 288 8.60 -17.75 11.80
C LEU A 288 10.11 -17.72 12.00
N LYS A 289 10.62 -17.15 13.09
CA LYS A 289 12.06 -17.20 13.45
C LYS A 289 12.58 -18.62 13.42
N LYS A 290 11.88 -19.53 14.10
CA LYS A 290 12.26 -20.95 14.15
C LYS A 290 12.27 -21.59 12.76
N ILE A 291 11.25 -21.40 11.95
CA ILE A 291 11.11 -22.03 10.63
C ILE A 291 12.08 -21.39 9.61
N CYS A 292 12.19 -20.07 9.58
CA CYS A 292 13.09 -19.38 8.64
C CYS A 292 14.58 -19.69 8.92
N SER A 293 14.94 -20.04 10.16
CA SER A 293 16.31 -20.42 10.53
C SER A 293 16.68 -21.85 10.15
N LEU A 294 15.76 -22.66 9.61
CA LEU A 294 16.09 -23.99 9.12
C LEU A 294 16.90 -23.87 7.81
N SER A 295 18.02 -24.58 7.76
CA SER A 295 18.93 -24.59 6.60
C SER A 295 18.41 -25.34 5.36
N ILE A 296 17.14 -25.76 5.39
CA ILE A 296 16.51 -26.51 4.29
C ILE A 296 16.02 -25.62 3.13
N TRP A 297 15.83 -24.32 3.37
CA TRP A 297 15.23 -23.38 2.41
C TRP A 297 16.27 -22.90 1.38
N ASP A 298 15.97 -23.05 0.10
CA ASP A 298 16.73 -22.43 -1.00
C ASP A 298 16.32 -20.97 -1.25
N GLY A 299 15.18 -20.55 -0.72
CA GLY A 299 14.71 -19.17 -0.75
C GLY A 299 13.44 -18.97 0.05
N ILE A 300 13.20 -17.72 0.44
CA ILE A 300 12.02 -17.29 1.20
C ILE A 300 11.33 -16.16 0.45
N TYR A 301 10.03 -16.34 0.16
CA TYR A 301 9.20 -15.28 -0.41
C TYR A 301 8.75 -14.33 0.68
N ALA A 302 9.05 -13.05 0.51
CA ALA A 302 8.52 -11.93 1.29
C ALA A 302 7.57 -11.11 0.41
N TYR A 303 6.47 -10.65 0.98
CA TYR A 303 5.43 -9.91 0.26
C TYR A 303 5.33 -8.45 0.67
N THR A 304 5.99 -8.08 1.77
CA THR A 304 5.95 -6.73 2.35
C THR A 304 7.31 -6.30 2.88
N ILE A 305 7.50 -4.99 3.03
CA ILE A 305 8.69 -4.41 3.65
C ILE A 305 8.87 -4.90 5.10
N ASN A 306 7.78 -5.10 5.84
CA ASN A 306 7.85 -5.59 7.21
C ASN A 306 8.44 -7.01 7.31
N GLU A 307 8.14 -7.88 6.33
CA GLU A 307 8.72 -9.22 6.25
C GLU A 307 10.19 -9.17 5.87
N MET A 308 10.58 -8.25 4.97
CA MET A 308 11.98 -8.01 4.67
C MET A 308 12.75 -7.57 5.91
N GLU A 309 12.25 -6.60 6.63
CA GLU A 309 12.84 -6.12 7.88
C GLU A 309 12.97 -7.27 8.90
N PHE A 310 11.93 -8.08 9.04
CA PHE A 310 11.95 -9.26 9.89
C PHE A 310 13.06 -10.25 9.48
N LEU A 311 13.19 -10.58 8.19
CA LEU A 311 14.21 -11.48 7.69
C LEU A 311 15.63 -10.94 7.87
N MET A 312 15.82 -9.64 7.68
CA MET A 312 17.11 -8.97 7.89
C MET A 312 17.56 -9.00 9.36
N GLN A 313 16.64 -9.01 10.31
CA GLN A 313 16.92 -9.07 11.74
C GLN A 313 17.17 -10.50 12.24
N LEU A 314 16.93 -11.53 11.41
CA LEU A 314 17.17 -12.91 11.80
C LEU A 314 18.68 -13.22 11.77
N GLU A 315 19.27 -13.42 12.94
CA GLU A 315 20.65 -13.88 13.07
C GLU A 315 20.86 -15.23 12.36
N GLY A 316 21.86 -15.29 11.49
CA GLY A 316 22.22 -16.50 10.76
C GLY A 316 21.31 -16.86 9.58
N CYS A 317 20.32 -16.06 9.24
CA CYS A 317 19.52 -16.25 8.03
C CYS A 317 20.30 -15.77 6.81
N THR A 318 20.99 -16.67 6.13
CA THR A 318 21.70 -16.39 4.86
C THR A 318 20.86 -16.79 3.63
N THR A 319 19.60 -17.13 3.83
CA THR A 319 18.72 -17.62 2.79
C THR A 319 18.36 -16.48 1.84
N ARG A 320 18.41 -16.76 0.53
CA ARG A 320 18.01 -15.85 -0.53
C ARG A 320 16.55 -15.42 -0.37
N VAL A 321 16.28 -14.14 -0.51
CA VAL A 321 14.92 -13.59 -0.45
C VAL A 321 14.37 -13.37 -1.86
N ILE A 322 13.12 -13.76 -2.05
CA ILE A 322 12.35 -13.55 -3.26
C ILE A 322 11.28 -12.52 -2.97
N ALA A 323 11.32 -11.40 -3.67
CA ALA A 323 10.27 -10.40 -3.55
C ALA A 323 9.01 -10.89 -4.26
N GLY A 324 7.94 -11.13 -3.51
CA GLY A 324 6.64 -11.48 -4.08
C GLY A 324 5.99 -10.31 -4.82
N ALA A 325 4.98 -10.60 -5.65
CA ALA A 325 4.32 -9.60 -6.51
C ALA A 325 3.79 -8.37 -5.77
N SER A 326 3.46 -8.49 -4.47
CA SER A 326 2.99 -7.37 -3.63
C SER A 326 4.04 -6.32 -3.30
N PHE A 327 5.31 -6.54 -3.64
CA PHE A 327 6.32 -5.48 -3.61
C PHE A 327 6.11 -4.43 -4.70
N TYR A 328 5.28 -4.73 -5.69
CA TYR A 328 4.94 -3.81 -6.77
C TYR A 328 6.14 -3.23 -7.49
N HIS A 329 7.07 -4.10 -7.90
CA HIS A 329 8.17 -3.72 -8.79
C HIS A 329 7.63 -3.45 -10.20
N TRP A 330 6.98 -2.29 -10.38
CA TRP A 330 6.31 -1.92 -11.62
C TRP A 330 7.18 -1.14 -12.60
N ASN A 331 8.37 -0.76 -12.18
CA ASN A 331 9.31 -0.02 -13.01
C ASN A 331 10.76 -0.24 -12.56
N SER A 332 11.70 0.14 -13.39
CA SER A 332 13.14 0.01 -13.13
C SER A 332 13.59 0.78 -11.88
N SER A 333 13.00 1.93 -11.57
CA SER A 333 13.35 2.70 -10.38
C SER A 333 12.99 1.97 -9.08
N ALA A 334 11.83 1.28 -9.04
CA ALA A 334 11.45 0.46 -7.89
C ALA A 334 12.42 -0.71 -7.68
N ILE A 335 12.92 -1.32 -8.76
CA ILE A 335 13.94 -2.37 -8.70
C ILE A 335 15.26 -1.80 -8.20
N GLN A 336 15.69 -0.65 -8.72
CA GLN A 336 16.92 0.03 -8.30
C GLN A 336 16.91 0.36 -6.81
N GLU A 337 15.83 0.95 -6.31
CA GLU A 337 15.68 1.27 -4.90
C GLU A 337 15.66 0.02 -4.02
N SER A 338 14.99 -1.05 -4.45
CA SER A 338 14.96 -2.30 -3.69
C SER A 338 16.32 -2.98 -3.65
N ASN A 339 17.13 -2.91 -4.73
CA ASN A 339 18.51 -3.42 -4.74
C ASN A 339 19.39 -2.64 -3.79
N ALA A 340 19.24 -1.32 -3.74
CA ALA A 340 20.01 -0.47 -2.81
C ALA A 340 19.67 -0.74 -1.34
N LEU A 341 18.48 -1.28 -1.06
CA LEU A 341 18.01 -1.56 0.30
C LEU A 341 18.32 -2.97 0.78
N TYR A 342 18.30 -3.96 -0.14
CA TYR A 342 18.26 -5.38 0.20
C TYR A 342 19.20 -6.19 -0.69
N ASP A 343 20.42 -6.41 -0.24
CA ASP A 343 21.47 -7.11 -1.01
C ASP A 343 21.14 -8.58 -1.31
N ASN A 344 20.31 -9.22 -0.47
CA ASN A 344 19.94 -10.63 -0.62
C ASN A 344 18.68 -10.87 -1.46
N MET A 345 18.05 -9.80 -1.97
CA MET A 345 16.87 -9.87 -2.82
C MET A 345 17.30 -10.05 -4.30
N THR A 346 17.49 -11.28 -4.71
CA THR A 346 18.00 -11.60 -6.05
C THR A 346 16.92 -11.94 -7.08
N VAL A 347 15.73 -12.34 -6.62
CA VAL A 347 14.60 -12.72 -7.47
C VAL A 347 13.39 -11.85 -7.18
N ARG A 348 12.66 -11.48 -8.23
CA ARG A 348 11.42 -10.69 -8.14
C ARG A 348 10.30 -11.37 -8.90
N GLU A 349 9.23 -11.69 -8.19
CA GLU A 349 7.96 -12.10 -8.80
C GLU A 349 7.33 -10.86 -9.47
N LEU A 350 7.09 -10.96 -10.76
CA LEU A 350 6.49 -9.88 -11.54
C LEU A 350 5.02 -9.68 -11.13
N PRO A 351 4.57 -8.42 -11.01
CA PRO A 351 3.16 -8.12 -10.79
C PRO A 351 2.28 -8.68 -11.92
N VAL A 352 1.17 -9.28 -11.54
CA VAL A 352 0.25 -9.94 -12.49
C VAL A 352 -0.56 -8.95 -13.33
N GLU A 353 -0.48 -7.67 -13.00
CA GLU A 353 -1.15 -6.55 -13.67
C GLU A 353 -0.37 -6.00 -14.87
N LEU A 354 0.93 -6.25 -14.95
CA LEU A 354 1.78 -5.76 -16.04
C LEU A 354 1.55 -6.56 -17.33
N SER A 355 1.57 -5.84 -18.46
CA SER A 355 1.61 -6.40 -19.80
C SER A 355 3.04 -6.81 -20.21
N GLU A 356 3.18 -7.57 -21.32
CA GLU A 356 4.49 -7.89 -21.88
C GLU A 356 5.30 -6.63 -22.21
N GLU A 357 4.65 -5.61 -22.81
CA GLU A 357 5.28 -4.36 -23.21
C GLU A 357 5.80 -3.58 -21.98
N GLU A 358 4.98 -3.46 -20.93
CA GLU A 358 5.39 -2.78 -19.68
C GLU A 358 6.55 -3.50 -18.99
N ILE A 359 6.56 -4.84 -18.99
CA ILE A 359 7.68 -5.64 -18.46
C ILE A 359 8.94 -5.43 -19.30
N SER A 360 8.80 -5.44 -20.63
CA SER A 360 9.90 -5.18 -21.55
C SER A 360 10.50 -3.79 -21.33
N ASP A 361 9.67 -2.78 -21.18
CA ASP A 361 10.10 -1.40 -20.93
C ASP A 361 10.75 -1.23 -19.56
N MET A 362 10.20 -1.89 -18.54
CA MET A 362 10.81 -1.94 -17.21
C MET A 362 12.23 -2.54 -17.28
N ILE A 363 12.40 -3.66 -17.97
CA ILE A 363 13.71 -4.33 -18.12
C ILE A 363 14.69 -3.45 -18.90
N LYS A 364 14.24 -2.83 -20.00
CA LYS A 364 15.07 -1.90 -20.80
C LYS A 364 15.51 -0.67 -20.00
N GLY A 365 14.68 -0.23 -19.05
CA GLY A 365 14.98 0.90 -18.14
C GLY A 365 15.98 0.56 -17.03
N MET A 366 16.33 -0.71 -16.83
CA MET A 366 17.35 -1.13 -15.86
C MET A 366 18.75 -0.90 -16.42
N ASP A 367 19.73 -0.65 -15.55
CA ASP A 367 21.13 -0.63 -15.97
C ASP A 367 21.65 -2.04 -16.32
N LYS A 368 22.83 -2.10 -16.98
CA LYS A 368 23.38 -3.37 -17.48
C LYS A 368 23.74 -4.34 -16.36
N GLU A 369 24.15 -3.87 -15.20
CA GLU A 369 24.48 -4.70 -14.05
C GLU A 369 23.21 -5.33 -13.47
N GLN A 370 22.16 -4.52 -13.30
CA GLN A 370 20.87 -5.00 -12.84
C GLN A 370 20.24 -6.03 -13.78
N GLN A 371 20.33 -5.81 -15.10
CA GLN A 371 19.83 -6.78 -16.07
C GLN A 371 20.53 -8.15 -16.01
N GLN A 372 21.75 -8.20 -15.48
CA GLN A 372 22.52 -9.43 -15.32
C GLN A 372 22.34 -10.09 -13.95
N THR A 373 22.03 -9.31 -12.92
CA THR A 373 22.01 -9.79 -11.53
C THR A 373 20.61 -10.03 -10.98
N VAL A 374 19.59 -9.47 -11.61
CA VAL A 374 18.19 -9.60 -11.18
C VAL A 374 17.49 -10.68 -11.99
N ASP A 375 17.02 -11.71 -11.30
CA ASP A 375 16.17 -12.73 -11.89
C ASP A 375 14.69 -12.38 -11.72
N PHE A 376 13.89 -12.68 -12.75
CA PHE A 376 12.44 -12.53 -12.69
C PHE A 376 11.72 -13.86 -12.60
N GLU A 377 10.66 -13.87 -11.80
CA GLU A 377 9.69 -14.95 -11.71
C GLU A 377 8.35 -14.48 -12.28
N LEU A 378 7.72 -15.30 -13.12
CA LEU A 378 6.43 -15.00 -13.74
C LEU A 378 5.40 -16.06 -13.33
N LEU A 379 4.23 -15.63 -12.88
CA LEU A 379 3.10 -16.52 -12.65
C LEU A 379 2.51 -16.98 -13.98
N ILE A 380 2.77 -18.24 -14.33
CA ILE A 380 2.30 -18.84 -15.58
C ILE A 380 0.85 -19.32 -15.46
N TYR A 381 0.51 -19.94 -14.33
CA TYR A 381 -0.83 -20.47 -14.11
C TYR A 381 -1.19 -20.52 -12.62
N GLY A 382 -2.40 -20.17 -12.27
CA GLY A 382 -2.93 -20.38 -10.93
C GLY A 382 -3.95 -19.35 -10.46
N ARG A 383 -4.51 -19.60 -9.28
CA ARG A 383 -5.42 -18.65 -8.64
C ARG A 383 -4.62 -17.66 -7.81
N ILE A 384 -4.99 -16.40 -7.96
CA ILE A 384 -4.42 -15.31 -7.17
C ILE A 384 -5.45 -14.78 -6.17
N PRO A 385 -5.02 -14.30 -4.98
CA PRO A 385 -5.89 -13.57 -4.10
C PRO A 385 -6.18 -12.18 -4.70
N VAL A 386 -7.45 -11.89 -4.95
CA VAL A 386 -7.90 -10.60 -5.50
C VAL A 386 -8.19 -9.56 -4.40
N MET A 387 -8.30 -10.01 -3.16
CA MET A 387 -8.50 -9.11 -2.01
C MET A 387 -7.91 -9.70 -0.73
N GLN A 388 -7.24 -8.85 0.03
CA GLN A 388 -6.84 -9.10 1.41
C GLN A 388 -7.71 -8.23 2.32
N SER A 389 -8.40 -8.86 3.29
CA SER A 389 -9.32 -8.14 4.17
C SER A 389 -9.03 -8.37 5.64
N ALA A 390 -8.84 -7.27 6.37
CA ALA A 390 -8.74 -7.27 7.82
C ALA A 390 -10.10 -7.46 8.51
N GLN A 391 -11.20 -7.25 7.79
CA GLN A 391 -12.54 -7.51 8.30
C GLN A 391 -12.80 -9.02 8.32
N CYS A 392 -12.75 -9.63 9.50
CA CYS A 392 -12.96 -11.06 9.65
C CYS A 392 -14.42 -11.44 9.36
N LEU A 393 -14.65 -12.20 8.28
CA LEU A 393 -15.98 -12.67 7.86
C LEU A 393 -16.64 -13.52 8.94
N LYS A 394 -15.91 -14.44 9.57
CA LYS A 394 -16.43 -15.26 10.67
C LYS A 394 -16.90 -14.43 11.85
N LYS A 395 -16.17 -13.38 12.20
CA LYS A 395 -16.56 -12.46 13.28
C LYS A 395 -17.80 -11.65 12.90
N THR A 396 -17.85 -11.15 11.66
CA THR A 396 -18.98 -10.39 11.13
C THR A 396 -20.26 -11.21 11.13
N CYS A 397 -20.18 -12.50 10.78
CA CYS A 397 -21.33 -13.42 10.81
C CYS A 397 -21.63 -14.00 12.19
N GLY A 398 -20.93 -13.65 13.25
CA GLY A 398 -21.14 -14.18 14.60
C GLY A 398 -20.62 -15.61 14.81
N HIS A 399 -19.89 -16.20 13.88
CA HIS A 399 -19.43 -17.59 13.90
C HIS A 399 -17.92 -17.75 14.12
N CYS A 400 -17.27 -16.78 14.80
CA CYS A 400 -15.83 -16.85 15.03
C CYS A 400 -15.50 -17.94 16.05
N ASN A 401 -14.79 -18.97 15.60
CA ASN A 401 -14.26 -20.05 16.41
C ASN A 401 -12.74 -20.02 16.57
N LYS A 402 -12.08 -18.95 16.13
CA LYS A 402 -10.61 -18.74 16.14
C LYS A 402 -9.81 -19.82 15.40
N THR A 403 -10.42 -20.57 14.49
CA THR A 403 -9.74 -21.55 13.65
C THR A 403 -9.70 -21.08 12.21
N SER A 404 -8.57 -21.22 11.55
CA SER A 404 -8.45 -20.98 10.12
C SER A 404 -9.31 -21.95 9.32
N GLY A 405 -9.71 -21.59 8.11
CA GLY A 405 -10.56 -22.45 7.30
C GLY A 405 -11.02 -21.75 6.01
N ARG A 406 -12.00 -22.35 5.39
CA ARG A 406 -12.55 -21.93 4.09
C ARG A 406 -13.99 -21.50 4.22
N LEU A 407 -14.37 -20.46 3.48
CA LEU A 407 -15.71 -19.92 3.33
C LEU A 407 -15.96 -19.62 1.86
N TRP A 408 -17.22 -19.42 1.51
CA TRP A 408 -17.62 -18.99 0.17
C TRP A 408 -18.40 -17.68 0.28
N LEU A 409 -18.02 -16.70 -0.52
CA LEU A 409 -18.80 -15.51 -0.77
C LEU A 409 -19.55 -15.70 -2.09
N GLU A 410 -20.82 -15.36 -2.11
CA GLU A 410 -21.63 -15.32 -3.33
C GLU A 410 -22.02 -13.87 -3.61
N ASP A 411 -21.71 -13.37 -4.79
CA ASP A 411 -22.07 -12.04 -5.20
C ASP A 411 -23.51 -11.98 -5.75
N LYS A 412 -23.99 -10.78 -6.06
CA LYS A 412 -25.34 -10.58 -6.65
C LYS A 412 -25.52 -11.25 -8.01
N LYS A 413 -24.43 -11.57 -8.71
CA LYS A 413 -24.43 -12.28 -10.00
C LYS A 413 -24.26 -13.79 -9.84
N LYS A 414 -24.38 -14.32 -8.61
CA LYS A 414 -24.22 -15.74 -8.28
C LYS A 414 -22.80 -16.29 -8.50
N ARG A 415 -21.79 -15.44 -8.62
CA ARG A 415 -20.39 -15.86 -8.66
C ARG A 415 -19.93 -16.24 -7.26
N LYS A 416 -19.26 -17.38 -7.14
CA LYS A 416 -18.75 -17.88 -5.88
C LYS A 416 -17.25 -17.63 -5.78
N LEU A 417 -16.85 -16.84 -4.78
CA LEU A 417 -15.46 -16.56 -4.49
C LEU A 417 -15.05 -17.36 -3.25
N LEU A 418 -14.00 -18.14 -3.38
CA LEU A 418 -13.42 -18.84 -2.25
C LEU A 418 -12.70 -17.86 -1.32
N VAL A 419 -12.89 -18.03 -0.03
CA VAL A 419 -12.20 -17.25 1.01
C VAL A 419 -11.46 -18.18 1.94
N THR A 420 -10.17 -17.93 2.13
CA THR A 420 -9.40 -18.54 3.21
C THR A 420 -9.30 -17.58 4.38
N THR A 421 -9.56 -18.09 5.59
CA THR A 421 -9.48 -17.32 6.83
C THR A 421 -8.21 -17.68 7.58
N HIS A 422 -7.41 -16.69 7.96
CA HIS A 422 -6.14 -16.83 8.66
C HIS A 422 -6.29 -16.24 10.06
N CYS A 423 -6.61 -17.12 11.02
CA CYS A 423 -7.07 -16.68 12.35
C CYS A 423 -5.93 -16.28 13.29
N LEU A 424 -4.69 -16.59 12.99
CA LEU A 424 -3.55 -16.17 13.81
C LEU A 424 -3.40 -14.64 13.78
N ASP A 425 -3.54 -14.01 12.59
CA ASP A 425 -3.47 -12.56 12.39
C ASP A 425 -4.81 -11.93 11.99
N CYS A 426 -5.91 -12.67 12.09
CA CYS A 426 -7.27 -12.18 11.85
C CYS A 426 -7.45 -11.49 10.49
N TYR A 427 -7.07 -12.14 9.40
CA TYR A 427 -7.34 -11.66 8.04
C TYR A 427 -7.95 -12.75 7.16
N ASN A 428 -8.45 -12.34 5.99
CA ASN A 428 -8.98 -13.24 4.99
C ASN A 428 -8.33 -12.95 3.65
N LEU A 429 -8.11 -13.99 2.85
CA LEU A 429 -7.79 -13.89 1.43
C LEU A 429 -9.00 -14.31 0.63
N ILE A 430 -9.44 -13.46 -0.29
CA ILE A 430 -10.50 -13.74 -1.24
C ILE A 430 -9.84 -14.08 -2.57
N TRP A 431 -10.12 -15.27 -3.07
CA TRP A 431 -9.45 -15.83 -4.25
C TRP A 431 -10.30 -15.63 -5.50
N GLN A 432 -9.62 -15.46 -6.62
CA GLN A 432 -10.26 -15.40 -7.93
C GLN A 432 -11.06 -16.70 -8.20
N ASP A 433 -12.21 -16.58 -8.83
CA ASP A 433 -13.08 -17.73 -9.14
C ASP A 433 -12.45 -18.70 -10.16
N LYS A 434 -11.68 -18.17 -11.11
CA LYS A 434 -10.96 -18.95 -12.12
C LYS A 434 -9.44 -18.74 -12.00
N PRO A 435 -8.63 -19.75 -12.33
CA PRO A 435 -7.19 -19.57 -12.43
C PRO A 435 -6.84 -18.55 -13.54
N LYS A 436 -5.83 -17.72 -13.30
CA LYS A 436 -5.16 -16.93 -14.34
C LYS A 436 -4.25 -17.85 -15.14
N SER A 437 -4.13 -17.66 -16.43
CA SER A 437 -3.24 -18.42 -17.29
C SER A 437 -2.56 -17.50 -18.30
N LEU A 438 -1.24 -17.62 -18.40
CA LEU A 438 -0.45 -17.04 -19.48
C LEU A 438 -0.10 -18.07 -20.55
N ILE A 439 -0.48 -19.34 -20.37
CA ILE A 439 -0.23 -20.39 -21.35
C ILE A 439 -1.03 -20.09 -22.63
N GLY A 440 -0.34 -19.87 -23.73
CA GLY A 440 -0.91 -19.45 -25.00
C GLY A 440 -0.81 -17.95 -25.28
N GLU A 441 -0.33 -17.14 -24.33
CA GLU A 441 0.00 -15.73 -24.57
C GLU A 441 1.41 -15.59 -25.16
N ASN A 442 1.70 -14.47 -25.82
CA ASN A 442 3.07 -14.18 -26.27
C ASN A 442 3.89 -13.64 -25.10
N ILE A 443 5.00 -14.30 -24.75
CA ILE A 443 5.98 -13.82 -23.76
C ILE A 443 7.41 -13.79 -24.33
N LYS A 444 7.55 -13.94 -25.64
CA LYS A 444 8.83 -14.16 -26.31
C LYS A 444 9.84 -13.04 -26.04
N GLU A 445 9.41 -11.79 -26.03
CA GLU A 445 10.31 -10.63 -25.85
C GLU A 445 10.93 -10.60 -24.45
N VAL A 446 10.20 -11.04 -23.44
CA VAL A 446 10.63 -11.00 -22.04
C VAL A 446 11.17 -12.34 -21.55
N SER A 447 10.95 -13.44 -22.27
CA SER A 447 11.26 -14.82 -21.85
C SER A 447 12.72 -15.02 -21.46
N SER A 448 13.66 -14.36 -22.14
CA SER A 448 15.10 -14.46 -21.83
C SER A 448 15.47 -13.93 -20.43
N HIS A 449 14.66 -13.07 -19.87
CA HIS A 449 14.85 -12.48 -18.54
C HIS A 449 14.03 -13.20 -17.46
N ILE A 450 13.06 -14.05 -17.86
CA ILE A 450 12.26 -14.84 -16.93
C ILE A 450 12.99 -16.15 -16.64
N LYS A 451 13.59 -16.25 -15.47
CA LYS A 451 14.32 -17.44 -15.03
C LYS A 451 13.46 -18.43 -14.26
N ARG A 452 12.28 -18.00 -13.83
CA ARG A 452 11.42 -18.80 -12.97
C ARG A 452 9.97 -18.71 -13.42
N HIS A 453 9.38 -19.88 -13.64
CA HIS A 453 7.98 -20.06 -14.03
C HIS A 453 7.20 -20.62 -12.85
N ARG A 454 6.30 -19.82 -12.28
CA ARG A 454 5.49 -20.20 -11.12
C ARG A 454 4.15 -20.78 -11.53
N PHE A 455 3.79 -21.88 -10.89
CA PHE A 455 2.48 -22.53 -10.99
C PHE A 455 1.85 -22.55 -9.60
N ASP A 456 0.75 -21.83 -9.41
CA ASP A 456 0.01 -21.82 -8.17
C ASP A 456 -1.09 -22.88 -8.24
N LEU A 457 -0.93 -23.95 -7.45
CA LEU A 457 -1.79 -25.13 -7.52
C LEU A 457 -2.94 -25.08 -6.51
N PHE A 458 -3.29 -23.89 -6.00
CA PHE A 458 -4.38 -23.72 -5.06
C PHE A 458 -5.72 -24.18 -5.64
N GLU A 459 -6.36 -25.16 -4.94
CA GLU A 459 -7.66 -25.76 -5.34
C GLU A 459 -7.69 -26.36 -6.77
N LEU A 460 -6.56 -26.85 -7.24
CA LEU A 460 -6.48 -27.61 -8.50
C LEU A 460 -6.47 -29.09 -8.22
N THR A 461 -7.21 -29.82 -9.06
CA THR A 461 -7.18 -31.30 -9.08
C THR A 461 -5.95 -31.81 -9.83
N GLU A 462 -5.60 -33.07 -9.61
CA GLU A 462 -4.49 -33.73 -10.31
C GLU A 462 -4.69 -33.73 -11.84
N ALA A 463 -5.93 -33.90 -12.29
CA ALA A 463 -6.28 -33.86 -13.71
C ALA A 463 -6.08 -32.46 -14.34
N GLU A 464 -6.49 -31.40 -13.61
CA GLU A 464 -6.25 -30.04 -14.05
C GLU A 464 -4.77 -29.72 -14.15
N VAL A 465 -3.98 -30.09 -13.13
CA VAL A 465 -2.52 -29.90 -13.15
C VAL A 465 -1.88 -30.66 -14.30
N SER A 466 -2.31 -31.91 -14.57
CA SER A 466 -1.81 -32.71 -15.71
C SER A 466 -2.11 -32.02 -17.04
N SER A 467 -3.31 -31.48 -17.21
CA SER A 467 -3.70 -30.69 -18.40
C SER A 467 -2.84 -29.44 -18.56
N VAL A 468 -2.60 -28.71 -17.46
CA VAL A 468 -1.76 -27.50 -17.44
C VAL A 468 -0.33 -27.83 -17.88
N LYS A 469 0.25 -28.91 -17.38
CA LYS A 469 1.61 -29.35 -17.76
C LYS A 469 1.71 -29.64 -19.26
N GLN A 470 0.75 -30.39 -19.82
CA GLN A 470 0.74 -30.72 -21.25
C GLN A 470 0.62 -29.46 -22.12
N ARG A 471 -0.26 -28.54 -21.75
CA ARG A 471 -0.43 -27.26 -22.45
C ARG A 471 0.84 -26.41 -22.38
N TYR A 472 1.46 -26.31 -21.19
CA TYR A 472 2.71 -25.58 -21.00
C TYR A 472 3.84 -26.15 -21.88
N LEU A 473 4.03 -27.48 -21.91
CA LEU A 473 5.08 -28.10 -22.72
C LEU A 473 4.87 -27.81 -24.21
N LYS A 474 3.66 -27.91 -24.69
CA LYS A 474 3.32 -27.57 -26.08
C LYS A 474 3.61 -26.10 -26.39
N TRP A 475 3.22 -25.18 -25.50
CA TRP A 475 3.47 -23.76 -25.65
C TRP A 475 4.99 -23.44 -25.61
N LYS A 476 5.75 -24.14 -24.77
CA LYS A 476 7.22 -24.03 -24.73
C LYS A 476 7.85 -24.49 -26.05
N GLU A 477 7.38 -25.60 -26.64
CA GLU A 477 7.83 -26.10 -27.94
C GLU A 477 7.54 -25.06 -29.05
N GLN A 478 6.53 -24.25 -28.90
CA GLN A 478 6.18 -23.14 -29.81
C GLN A 478 6.93 -21.84 -29.51
N HIS A 479 7.98 -21.89 -28.69
CA HIS A 479 8.76 -20.72 -28.25
C HIS A 479 7.92 -19.61 -27.61
N PHE A 480 6.91 -19.98 -26.79
CA PHE A 480 6.07 -19.07 -26.06
C PHE A 480 5.30 -18.07 -26.94
N THR A 481 4.86 -18.51 -28.10
CA THR A 481 4.05 -17.71 -29.02
C THR A 481 2.56 -17.84 -28.73
N GLU A 482 1.75 -16.89 -29.19
CA GLU A 482 0.31 -16.89 -29.03
C GLU A 482 -0.37 -18.12 -29.67
N GLU A 483 -1.27 -18.79 -28.94
CA GLU A 483 -2.17 -19.82 -29.45
C GLU A 483 -3.55 -19.25 -29.75
N GLN A 484 -4.19 -19.70 -30.85
CA GLN A 484 -5.53 -19.22 -31.26
C GLN A 484 -6.69 -19.71 -30.38
N SER A 485 -6.49 -20.65 -29.45
CA SER A 485 -7.55 -21.19 -28.60
C SER A 485 -7.51 -20.53 -27.20
N LYS A 486 -8.30 -19.49 -27.02
CA LYS A 486 -8.40 -18.76 -25.75
C LYS A 486 -9.46 -19.37 -24.82
N ASP A 487 -9.02 -20.12 -23.82
CA ASP A 487 -9.82 -20.50 -22.65
C ASP A 487 -9.34 -19.71 -21.40
N THR A 488 -8.94 -18.47 -21.61
CA THR A 488 -8.29 -17.65 -20.59
C THR A 488 -9.20 -16.54 -20.09
N SER A 489 -9.25 -16.38 -18.78
CA SER A 489 -9.80 -15.17 -18.15
C SER A 489 -9.13 -13.93 -18.73
N ASP A 490 -9.88 -12.82 -18.89
CA ASP A 490 -9.36 -11.51 -19.28
C ASP A 490 -8.07 -11.21 -18.48
N SER A 491 -6.94 -11.25 -19.15
CA SER A 491 -5.65 -11.06 -18.53
C SER A 491 -5.18 -9.63 -18.83
N TYR A 492 -4.71 -8.91 -17.81
CA TYR A 492 -4.03 -7.61 -17.99
C TYR A 492 -2.80 -7.71 -18.90
N TRP A 493 -2.34 -8.94 -19.21
CA TRP A 493 -1.20 -9.20 -20.07
C TRP A 493 -1.24 -8.49 -21.42
N ASN A 494 -2.45 -8.34 -22.00
CA ASN A 494 -2.64 -7.69 -23.29
C ASN A 494 -2.97 -6.19 -23.19
N TYR A 495 -3.32 -5.69 -22.02
CA TYR A 495 -3.83 -4.33 -21.85
C TYR A 495 -2.99 -3.50 -20.87
N GLY A 496 -2.27 -4.15 -19.95
CA GLY A 496 -1.46 -3.47 -18.94
C GLY A 496 -2.28 -2.67 -17.93
N ILE A 497 -1.62 -1.68 -17.37
CA ILE A 497 -2.22 -0.70 -16.47
C ILE A 497 -2.37 0.59 -17.28
N GLU A 498 -3.59 0.94 -17.66
CA GLU A 498 -3.91 2.24 -18.27
C GLU A 498 -3.85 3.41 -17.26
#